data_6618135236af10de63774480665eed10
#
_entry.id   6618135236af10de63774480665eed10
#
_cell.length_a   1.000
_cell.length_b   1.000
_cell.length_c   1.000
_cell.angle_alpha   90.00
_cell.angle_beta   90.00
_cell.angle_gamma   90.00
#
_symmetry.space_group_name_H-M   'P 1'
#
loop_
_entity.id
_entity.type
_entity.pdbx_description
1 polymer ?
#
loop_
_entity_poly.entity_id
_entity_poly.type
_entity_poly.pdbx_seq_one_letter_code
_entity_poly.pdbx_strand_id
1 'polypeptide(L)'
;MSMPNIPDIKPEIILKRKEVINLLLTSIALEEIGLSHMINAEAEKLQHVLKDRCLTINEALLINSSVDRMMRNIISNQMLLAFKLSDIMKLEEKDELSEYIIDDCEE
;
A
#
# COMPACT_ATOMS: atom_id res chain seq x y z
N MET A 1 -9.76 15.28 35.76
CA MET A 1 -8.80 15.04 34.68
C MET A 1 -9.02 16.05 33.58
N SER A 2 -8.06 16.89 33.35
CA SER A 2 -8.10 17.83 32.23
C SER A 2 -7.75 17.07 30.94
N MET A 3 -8.62 17.14 29.96
CA MET A 3 -8.29 16.64 28.62
C MET A 3 -7.06 17.40 28.07
N PRO A 4 -6.12 16.70 27.42
CA PRO A 4 -5.01 17.37 26.78
C PRO A 4 -5.55 18.34 25.74
N ASN A 5 -5.08 19.56 25.80
CA ASN A 5 -5.43 20.60 24.84
C ASN A 5 -4.76 20.27 23.52
N ILE A 6 -5.52 19.70 22.60
CA ILE A 6 -5.02 19.46 21.25
C ILE A 6 -5.08 20.80 20.52
N PRO A 7 -3.93 21.39 20.12
CA PRO A 7 -3.98 22.62 19.35
C PRO A 7 -4.76 22.41 18.08
N ASP A 8 -5.65 23.35 17.77
CA ASP A 8 -6.47 23.34 16.57
C ASP A 8 -5.55 23.60 15.37
N ILE A 9 -4.89 22.53 14.93
CA ILE A 9 -4.06 22.58 13.74
C ILE A 9 -5.00 22.47 12.55
N LYS A 10 -5.37 23.60 11.97
CA LYS A 10 -6.02 23.65 10.66
C LYS A 10 -4.96 24.02 9.63
N PRO A 11 -4.20 23.06 9.10
CA PRO A 11 -3.34 23.37 7.98
C PRO A 11 -4.23 23.73 6.79
N GLU A 12 -4.08 24.96 6.28
CA GLU A 12 -4.66 25.29 4.99
C GLU A 12 -3.92 24.51 3.90
N ILE A 13 -4.37 23.29 3.67
CA ILE A 13 -3.85 22.48 2.58
C ILE A 13 -4.73 22.75 1.38
N ILE A 14 -4.31 23.69 0.54
CA ILE A 14 -4.94 23.95 -0.75
C ILE A 14 -4.23 23.06 -1.78
N LEU A 15 -4.69 21.83 -1.90
CA LEU A 15 -4.19 20.92 -2.93
C LEU A 15 -5.19 20.89 -4.09
N LYS A 16 -4.68 21.10 -5.30
CA LYS A 16 -5.44 20.83 -6.51
C LYS A 16 -5.72 19.34 -6.63
N ARG A 17 -6.84 18.98 -7.24
CA ARG A 17 -7.27 17.58 -7.39
C ARG A 17 -6.20 16.71 -8.06
N LYS A 18 -5.52 17.19 -9.10
CA LYS A 18 -4.41 16.50 -9.74
C LYS A 18 -3.24 16.23 -8.79
N GLU A 19 -2.95 17.16 -7.89
CA GLU A 19 -1.90 17.01 -6.88
C GLU A 19 -2.26 15.94 -5.86
N VAL A 20 -3.53 15.85 -5.47
CA VAL A 20 -4.05 14.82 -4.57
C VAL A 20 -3.93 13.44 -5.22
N ILE A 21 -4.32 13.31 -6.48
CA ILE A 21 -4.19 12.06 -7.25
C ILE A 21 -2.73 11.64 -7.33
N ASN A 22 -1.82 12.56 -7.67
CA ASN A 22 -0.39 12.28 -7.72
C ASN A 22 0.16 11.85 -6.36
N LEU A 23 -0.28 12.48 -5.29
CA LEU A 23 0.11 12.13 -3.93
C LEU A 23 -0.36 10.73 -3.55
N LEU A 24 -1.59 10.37 -3.90
CA LEU A 24 -2.15 9.04 -3.67
C LEU A 24 -1.39 7.97 -4.46
N LEU A 25 -1.07 8.23 -5.73
CA LEU A 25 -0.28 7.33 -6.57
C LEU A 25 1.12 7.13 -6.00
N THR A 26 1.75 8.20 -5.55
CA THR A 26 3.06 8.15 -4.90
C THR A 26 3.01 7.33 -3.61
N SER A 27 1.96 7.49 -2.82
CA SER A 27 1.74 6.72 -1.59
C SER A 27 1.64 5.22 -1.88
N ILE A 28 0.90 4.83 -2.92
CA ILE A 28 0.80 3.42 -3.35
C ILE A 28 2.17 2.88 -3.78
N ALA A 29 2.92 3.66 -4.56
CA ALA A 29 4.27 3.28 -4.99
C ALA A 29 5.20 3.06 -3.80
N LEU A 30 5.16 3.94 -2.80
CA LEU A 30 5.95 3.80 -1.58
C LEU A 30 5.54 2.58 -0.76
N GLU A 31 4.24 2.29 -0.67
CA GLU A 31 3.74 1.08 0.00
C GLU A 31 4.22 -0.19 -0.71
N GLU A 32 4.21 -0.22 -2.05
CA GLU A 32 4.74 -1.34 -2.83
C GLU A 32 6.24 -1.54 -2.62
N ILE A 33 7.01 -0.46 -2.60
CA ILE A 33 8.46 -0.52 -2.32
C ILE A 33 8.69 -1.08 -0.92
N GLY A 34 7.95 -0.61 0.08
CA GLY A 34 8.00 -1.12 1.44
C GLY A 34 7.70 -2.60 1.52
N LEU A 35 6.66 -3.05 0.81
CA LEU A 35 6.28 -4.46 0.73
C LEU A 35 7.39 -5.31 0.10
N SER A 36 8.02 -4.83 -0.97
CA SER A 36 9.18 -5.48 -1.60
C SER A 36 10.34 -5.66 -0.64
N HIS A 37 10.65 -4.64 0.17
CA HIS A 37 11.70 -4.75 1.19
C HIS A 37 11.36 -5.80 2.26
N MET A 38 10.10 -5.89 2.68
CA MET A 38 9.66 -6.91 3.62
C MET A 38 9.79 -8.31 3.03
N ILE A 39 9.41 -8.50 1.78
CA ILE A 39 9.53 -9.78 1.07
C ILE A 39 11.00 -10.21 1.01
N ASN A 40 11.89 -9.29 0.64
CA ASN A 40 13.33 -9.58 0.56
C ASN A 40 13.91 -9.93 1.93
N ALA A 41 13.53 -9.22 2.99
CA ALA A 41 13.98 -9.49 4.35
C ALA A 41 13.53 -10.87 4.83
N GLU A 42 12.29 -11.26 4.56
CA GLU A 42 11.76 -12.57 4.90
C GLU A 42 12.43 -13.69 4.07
N ALA A 43 12.70 -13.44 2.80
CA ALA A 43 13.43 -14.37 1.95
C ALA A 43 14.86 -14.62 2.47
N GLU A 44 15.55 -13.59 2.91
CA GLU A 44 16.88 -13.70 3.53
C GLU A 44 16.85 -14.52 4.82
N LYS A 45 15.88 -14.27 5.68
CA LYS A 45 15.67 -15.08 6.89
C LYS A 45 15.46 -16.56 6.56
N LEU A 46 14.60 -16.83 5.58
CA LEU A 46 14.31 -18.19 5.14
C LEU A 46 15.57 -18.87 4.63
N GLN A 47 16.35 -18.21 3.78
CA GLN A 47 17.62 -18.71 3.27
C GLN A 47 18.61 -19.03 4.38
N HIS A 48 18.67 -18.15 5.39
CA HIS A 48 19.55 -18.35 6.54
C HIS A 48 19.16 -19.59 7.36
N VAL A 49 17.86 -19.80 7.59
CA VAL A 49 17.34 -20.95 8.34
C VAL A 49 17.55 -22.24 7.56
N LEU A 50 17.36 -22.23 6.23
CA LEU A 50 17.54 -23.42 5.37
C LEU A 50 19.00 -23.87 5.24
N LYS A 51 19.95 -23.03 5.60
CA LYS A 51 21.38 -23.42 5.66
C LYS A 51 21.71 -24.29 6.86
N ASP A 52 20.84 -24.37 7.86
CA ASP A 52 21.03 -25.19 9.03
C ASP A 52 20.87 -26.68 8.65
N ARG A 53 21.95 -27.43 8.76
CA ARG A 53 21.99 -28.87 8.44
C ARG A 53 21.31 -29.74 9.50
N CYS A 54 21.00 -29.17 10.65
CA CYS A 54 20.36 -29.88 11.78
C CYS A 54 18.85 -29.63 11.82
N LEU A 55 18.26 -29.08 10.76
CA LEU A 55 16.84 -28.78 10.67
C LEU A 55 16.01 -30.05 10.75
N THR A 56 15.12 -30.13 11.74
CA THR A 56 14.20 -31.25 11.91
C THR A 56 12.98 -31.10 10.99
N ILE A 57 12.26 -32.20 10.76
CA ILE A 57 11.01 -32.19 9.98
C ILE A 57 9.97 -31.28 10.65
N ASN A 58 9.85 -31.31 11.96
CA ASN A 58 8.92 -30.46 12.70
C ASN A 58 9.25 -28.98 12.55
N GLU A 59 10.53 -28.63 12.60
CA GLU A 59 10.98 -27.26 12.35
C GLU A 59 10.69 -26.83 10.91
N ALA A 60 10.90 -27.71 9.93
CA ALA A 60 10.58 -27.45 8.53
C ALA A 60 9.08 -27.20 8.31
N LEU A 61 8.22 -27.95 8.98
CA LEU A 61 6.77 -27.76 8.94
C LEU A 61 6.35 -26.42 9.55
N LEU A 62 6.99 -26.02 10.67
CA LEU A 62 6.75 -24.71 11.29
C LEU A 62 7.17 -23.57 10.36
N ILE A 63 8.29 -23.71 9.67
CA ILE A 63 8.77 -22.74 8.69
C ILE A 63 7.77 -22.62 7.53
N ASN A 64 7.32 -23.74 6.98
CA ASN A 64 6.33 -23.74 5.91
C ASN A 64 5.03 -23.05 6.32
N SER A 65 4.56 -23.31 7.54
CA SER A 65 3.37 -22.65 8.07
C SER A 65 3.57 -21.12 8.21
N SER A 66 4.73 -20.71 8.65
CA SER A 66 5.10 -19.29 8.76
C SER A 66 5.17 -18.62 7.39
N VAL A 67 5.79 -19.26 6.41
CA VAL A 67 5.88 -18.76 5.03
C VAL A 67 4.50 -18.66 4.39
N ASP A 68 3.64 -19.68 4.57
CA ASP A 68 2.27 -19.63 4.06
C ASP A 68 1.50 -18.44 4.61
N ARG A 69 1.60 -18.19 5.91
CA ARG A 69 0.94 -17.06 6.57
C ARG A 69 1.45 -15.72 6.04
N MET A 70 2.76 -15.60 5.87
CA MET A 70 3.38 -14.40 5.31
C MET A 70 2.95 -14.16 3.87
N MET A 71 2.93 -15.20 3.04
CA MET A 71 2.48 -15.12 1.64
C MET A 71 1.03 -14.68 1.53
N ARG A 72 0.16 -15.18 2.39
CA ARG A 72 -1.24 -14.73 2.44
C ARG A 72 -1.37 -13.27 2.80
N ASN A 73 -0.58 -12.78 3.74
CA ASN A 73 -0.55 -11.37 4.12
C ASN A 73 -0.04 -10.49 2.97
N ILE A 74 1.00 -10.92 2.27
CA ILE A 74 1.55 -10.21 1.11
C ILE A 74 0.51 -10.10 0.00
N ILE A 75 -0.13 -11.22 -0.34
CA ILE A 75 -1.18 -11.25 -1.37
C ILE A 75 -2.34 -10.32 -1.00
N SER A 76 -2.78 -10.36 0.26
CA SER A 76 -3.84 -9.48 0.74
C SER A 76 -3.47 -8.00 0.60
N ASN A 77 -2.25 -7.63 0.95
CA ASN A 77 -1.75 -6.26 0.81
C ASN A 77 -1.67 -5.83 -0.65
N GLN A 78 -1.21 -6.71 -1.54
CA GLN A 78 -1.16 -6.43 -2.98
C GLN A 78 -2.56 -6.23 -3.56
N MET A 79 -3.54 -7.02 -3.13
CA MET A 79 -4.93 -6.86 -3.54
C MET A 79 -5.50 -5.51 -3.07
N LEU A 80 -5.23 -5.11 -1.84
CA LEU A 80 -5.66 -3.81 -1.31
C LEU A 80 -5.03 -2.66 -2.09
N LEU A 81 -3.76 -2.74 -2.44
CA LEU A 81 -3.08 -1.73 -3.25
C LEU A 81 -3.67 -1.67 -4.67
N ALA A 82 -4.01 -2.82 -5.26
CA ALA A 82 -4.66 -2.88 -6.57
C ALA A 82 -6.05 -2.22 -6.54
N PHE A 83 -6.83 -2.43 -5.49
CA PHE A 83 -8.13 -1.77 -5.31
C PHE A 83 -7.96 -0.25 -5.14
N LYS A 84 -7.01 0.19 -4.35
CA LYS A 84 -6.70 1.62 -4.18
C LYS A 84 -6.32 2.26 -5.51
N LEU A 85 -5.47 1.60 -6.29
CA LEU A 85 -5.07 2.08 -7.61
C LEU A 85 -6.27 2.18 -8.55
N SER A 86 -7.12 1.14 -8.59
CA SER A 86 -8.33 1.14 -9.40
C SER A 86 -9.27 2.29 -9.03
N ASP A 87 -9.45 2.55 -7.74
CA ASP A 87 -10.30 3.65 -7.26
C ASP A 87 -9.73 5.02 -7.64
N ILE A 88 -8.42 5.19 -7.57
CA ILE A 88 -7.75 6.43 -7.96
C ILE A 88 -7.89 6.68 -9.47
N MET A 89 -7.75 5.64 -10.27
CA MET A 89 -7.94 5.74 -11.73
C MET A 89 -9.37 6.13 -12.10
N LYS A 90 -10.36 5.65 -11.36
CA LYS A 90 -11.76 6.06 -11.54
C LYS A 90 -11.98 7.54 -11.20
N LEU A 91 -11.29 8.05 -10.18
CA LEU A 91 -11.33 9.47 -9.85
C LEU A 91 -10.73 10.33 -10.98
N GLU A 92 -9.64 9.88 -11.57
CA GLU A 92 -8.99 10.55 -12.70
C GLU A 92 -9.90 10.59 -13.93
N GLU A 93 -10.54 9.48 -14.28
CA GLU A 93 -11.53 9.40 -15.37
C GLU A 93 -12.70 10.36 -15.16
N LYS A 94 -13.20 10.47 -13.93
CA LYS A 94 -14.28 11.42 -13.60
C LYS A 94 -13.86 12.86 -13.82
N ASP A 95 -12.62 13.22 -13.53
CA ASP A 95 -12.11 14.56 -13.72
C ASP A 95 -12.04 14.91 -15.21
N GLU A 96 -11.52 14.01 -16.02
CA GLU A 96 -11.46 14.19 -17.47
C GLU A 96 -12.87 14.37 -18.07
N LEU A 97 -13.82 13.54 -17.66
CA LEU A 97 -15.21 13.63 -18.13
C LEU A 97 -15.87 14.95 -17.69
N SER A 98 -15.61 15.40 -16.48
CA SER A 98 -16.19 16.65 -15.99
C SER A 98 -15.60 17.87 -16.70
N GLU A 99 -14.32 17.88 -17.04
CA GLU A 99 -13.70 18.91 -17.88
C GLU A 99 -14.32 18.92 -19.28
N TYR A 100 -14.56 17.76 -19.86
CA TYR A 100 -15.19 17.62 -21.17
C TYR A 100 -16.62 18.17 -21.21
N ILE A 101 -17.40 17.89 -20.19
CA ILE A 101 -18.80 18.36 -20.07
C ILE A 101 -18.84 19.90 -19.90
N ILE A 102 -17.92 20.47 -19.13
CA ILE A 102 -17.82 21.92 -18.92
C ILE A 102 -17.48 22.63 -20.23
N ASP A 103 -16.54 22.12 -21.01
CA ASP A 103 -16.16 22.67 -22.29
C ASP A 103 -17.32 22.64 -23.32
N ASP A 104 -18.12 21.56 -23.34
CA ASP A 104 -19.29 21.45 -24.18
C ASP A 104 -20.42 22.43 -23.78
N CYS A 105 -20.49 22.81 -22.50
CA CYS A 105 -21.48 23.77 -22.01
C CYS A 105 -21.11 25.24 -22.24
N GLU A 106 -19.85 25.55 -22.53
CA GLU A 106 -19.36 26.92 -22.78
C GLU A 106 -19.56 27.35 -24.27
N GLU A 107 -19.92 26.44 -25.14
CA GLU A 107 -20.33 26.76 -26.52
C GLU A 107 -21.82 27.21 -26.55
#